data_60a048ad3ba5cc39f092ffe9c4f8b650
#
_entry.id   60a048ad3ba5cc39f092ffe9c4f8b650
#
_cell.length_a   1.000
_cell.length_b   1.000
_cell.length_c   1.000
_cell.angle_alpha   90.00
_cell.angle_beta   90.00
_cell.angle_gamma   90.00
#
_symmetry.space_group_name_H-M   'P 1'
#
loop_
_entity.id
_entity.type
_entity.pdbx_description
1 polymer ?
#
loop_
_entity_poly.entity_id
_entity_poly.type
_entity_poly.pdbx_seq_one_letter_code
_entity_poly.pdbx_strand_id
1 'polypeptide(L)'
;MTGSFVIKKNRILEILFFIIIFLVNLKMTLNISDFATANLSILIIGISFISLLFTKIDDNIYWIVLFFILSLFRVEASKMLFVSLLVSISRNLYIDKMAKYSFCLTVLFLIINYGLLILGVLHEEYSDFFYKSGGVVSDMGYGNPNLFSLYLFFLVIFLVVLKKEINTFLVAFIVFVIYESFYSRTVLFSGCILLVLSFL
;
A
#
# COMPACT_ATOMS: atom_id res chain seq x y z
N MET A 1 12.84 26.68 23.63
CA MET A 1 12.84 26.74 22.14
C MET A 1 12.82 25.36 21.43
N THR A 2 13.15 24.27 22.09
CA THR A 2 13.19 22.92 21.49
C THR A 2 11.81 22.34 21.09
N GLY A 3 10.76 22.61 21.85
CA GLY A 3 9.43 22.04 21.59
C GLY A 3 8.75 22.49 20.29
N SER A 4 8.91 23.75 19.89
CA SER A 4 8.29 24.27 18.65
C SER A 4 8.94 23.71 17.38
N PHE A 5 10.22 23.38 17.44
CA PHE A 5 10.95 22.78 16.31
C PHE A 5 10.54 21.31 16.09
N VAL A 6 10.37 20.56 17.17
CA VAL A 6 9.94 19.16 17.10
C VAL A 6 8.52 19.05 16.53
N ILE A 7 7.60 19.93 16.96
CA ILE A 7 6.21 19.96 16.44
C ILE A 7 6.20 20.28 14.94
N LYS A 8 7.02 21.23 14.46
CA LYS A 8 7.13 21.54 13.03
C LYS A 8 7.67 20.35 12.23
N LYS A 9 8.68 19.67 12.76
CA LYS A 9 9.31 18.51 12.13
C LYS A 9 8.31 17.38 11.92
N ASN A 10 7.52 17.03 12.93
CA ASN A 10 6.50 15.98 12.83
C ASN A 10 5.38 16.34 11.85
N ARG A 11 4.95 17.61 11.79
CA ARG A 11 3.97 18.06 10.79
C ARG A 11 4.47 17.91 9.35
N ILE A 12 5.72 18.26 9.09
CA ILE A 12 6.31 18.10 7.76
C ILE A 12 6.32 16.63 7.38
N LEU A 13 6.73 15.77 8.31
CA LEU A 13 6.77 14.31 8.07
C LEU A 13 5.37 13.73 7.80
N GLU A 14 4.34 14.18 8.53
CA GLU A 14 2.94 13.79 8.27
C GLU A 14 2.49 14.20 6.85
N ILE A 15 2.81 15.41 6.41
CA ILE A 15 2.46 15.90 5.08
C ILE A 15 3.18 15.08 4.00
N LEU A 16 4.48 14.82 4.18
CA LEU A 16 5.25 14.02 3.23
C LEU A 16 4.72 12.59 3.14
N PHE A 17 4.39 11.98 4.27
CA PHE A 17 3.77 10.66 4.30
C PHE A 17 2.41 10.64 3.57
N PHE A 18 1.57 11.65 3.81
CA PHE A 18 0.30 11.79 3.11
C PHE A 18 0.48 11.89 1.59
N ILE A 19 1.47 12.67 1.13
CA ILE A 19 1.80 12.80 -0.29
C ILE A 19 2.27 11.45 -0.86
N ILE A 20 3.11 10.70 -0.13
CA ILE A 20 3.57 9.38 -0.55
C ILE A 20 2.38 8.43 -0.73
N ILE A 21 1.48 8.34 0.26
CA ILE A 21 0.31 7.46 0.19
C ILE A 21 -0.64 7.89 -0.94
N PHE A 22 -0.83 9.19 -1.13
CA PHE A 22 -1.61 9.73 -2.26
C PHE A 22 -1.02 9.29 -3.60
N LEU A 23 0.29 9.45 -3.81
CA LEU A 23 0.96 9.07 -5.06
C LEU A 23 0.96 7.55 -5.29
N VAL A 24 1.08 6.75 -4.22
CA VAL A 24 0.95 5.29 -4.31
C VAL A 24 -0.46 4.90 -4.77
N ASN A 25 -1.51 5.46 -4.17
CA ASN A 25 -2.88 5.20 -4.58
C ASN A 25 -3.12 5.67 -6.02
N LEU A 26 -2.65 6.86 -6.39
CA LEU A 26 -2.74 7.38 -7.74
C LEU A 26 -2.10 6.44 -8.76
N LYS A 27 -0.88 5.97 -8.47
CA LYS A 27 -0.17 5.01 -9.32
C LYS A 27 -0.93 3.69 -9.48
N MET A 28 -1.55 3.20 -8.41
CA MET A 28 -2.28 1.93 -8.44
C MET A 28 -3.64 2.04 -9.17
N THR A 29 -4.30 3.19 -9.07
CA THR A 29 -5.66 3.38 -9.61
C THR A 29 -5.68 3.78 -11.08
N LEU A 30 -4.72 4.59 -11.48
CA LEU A 30 -4.70 5.11 -12.84
C LEU A 30 -3.89 4.21 -13.75
N ASN A 31 -4.23 3.09 -14.18
CA ASN A 31 -3.50 2.23 -15.14
C ASN A 31 -2.76 3.06 -16.25
N ILE A 32 -1.78 3.87 -15.78
CA ILE A 32 -1.06 4.88 -16.58
C ILE A 32 0.02 4.15 -17.39
N SER A 33 0.42 4.73 -18.53
CA SER A 33 1.52 4.21 -19.34
C SER A 33 2.76 3.86 -18.49
N ASP A 34 3.53 2.86 -18.91
CA ASP A 34 4.74 2.40 -18.21
C ASP A 34 5.71 3.53 -17.89
N PHE A 35 5.84 4.51 -18.80
CA PHE A 35 6.68 5.69 -18.61
C PHE A 35 6.20 6.57 -17.43
N ALA A 36 4.90 6.85 -17.34
CA ALA A 36 4.36 7.65 -16.25
C ALA A 36 4.42 6.89 -14.92
N THR A 37 4.21 5.58 -14.94
CA THR A 37 4.33 4.69 -13.79
C THR A 37 5.77 4.64 -13.26
N ALA A 38 6.78 4.62 -14.13
CA ALA A 38 8.19 4.69 -13.74
C ALA A 38 8.52 6.04 -13.10
N ASN A 39 8.10 7.15 -13.70
CA ASN A 39 8.33 8.49 -13.16
C ASN A 39 7.66 8.70 -11.79
N LEU A 40 6.42 8.22 -11.60
CA LEU A 40 5.76 8.23 -10.30
C LEU A 40 6.52 7.41 -9.26
N SER A 41 7.08 6.27 -9.64
CA SER A 41 7.88 5.44 -8.73
C SER A 41 9.14 6.17 -8.28
N ILE A 42 9.84 6.83 -9.19
CA ILE A 42 11.03 7.65 -8.87
C ILE A 42 10.65 8.80 -7.94
N LEU A 43 9.53 9.48 -8.21
CA LEU A 43 9.03 10.58 -7.38
C LEU A 43 8.69 10.10 -5.97
N ILE A 44 7.99 8.96 -5.83
CA ILE A 44 7.63 8.36 -4.54
C ILE A 44 8.90 8.02 -3.74
N ILE A 45 9.88 7.38 -4.37
CA ILE A 45 11.15 7.04 -3.72
C ILE A 45 11.90 8.31 -3.33
N GLY A 46 11.98 9.30 -4.21
CA GLY A 46 12.63 10.59 -3.94
C GLY A 46 12.03 11.31 -2.73
N ILE A 47 10.69 11.42 -2.67
CA ILE A 47 9.99 12.03 -1.51
C ILE A 47 10.23 11.21 -0.24
N SER A 48 10.29 9.87 -0.35
CA SER A 48 10.57 8.99 0.79
C SER A 48 11.99 9.22 1.32
N PHE A 49 12.98 9.41 0.46
CA PHE A 49 14.34 9.80 0.88
C PHE A 49 14.38 11.17 1.54
N ILE A 50 13.69 12.18 0.99
CA ILE A 50 13.58 13.50 1.62
C ILE A 50 12.95 13.38 3.01
N SER A 51 11.97 12.49 3.17
CA SER A 51 11.31 12.25 4.46
C SER A 51 12.28 11.72 5.52
N LEU A 52 13.32 10.97 5.14
CA LEU A 52 14.35 10.50 6.08
C LEU A 52 15.10 11.65 6.78
N LEU A 53 15.25 12.80 6.14
CA LEU A 53 15.88 13.99 6.76
C LEU A 53 15.09 14.46 8.00
N PHE A 54 13.81 14.11 8.07
CA PHE A 54 12.91 14.45 9.16
C PHE A 54 12.67 13.29 10.14
N THR A 55 13.29 12.12 9.94
CA THR A 55 13.23 10.98 10.86
C THR A 55 14.44 10.96 11.80
N LYS A 56 14.35 10.17 12.86
CA LYS A 56 15.53 9.78 13.63
C LYS A 56 16.20 8.63 12.90
N ILE A 57 17.52 8.71 12.75
CA ILE A 57 18.32 7.61 12.22
C ILE A 57 18.24 6.46 13.23
N ASP A 58 17.83 5.30 12.75
CA ASP A 58 17.73 4.06 13.50
C ASP A 58 18.46 2.91 12.76
N ASP A 59 18.43 1.71 13.31
CA ASP A 59 19.12 0.54 12.75
C ASP A 59 18.58 0.15 11.34
N ASN A 60 17.42 0.65 10.94
CA ASN A 60 16.89 0.44 9.58
C ASN A 60 17.75 1.09 8.50
N ILE A 61 18.63 2.03 8.84
CA ILE A 61 19.53 2.68 7.87
C ILE A 61 20.36 1.64 7.10
N TYR A 62 20.79 0.56 7.79
CA TYR A 62 21.56 -0.52 7.15
C TYR A 62 20.76 -1.21 6.04
N TRP A 63 19.48 -1.49 6.28
CA TRP A 63 18.59 -2.09 5.29
C TRP A 63 18.31 -1.14 4.13
N ILE A 64 18.13 0.15 4.40
CA ILE A 64 17.93 1.18 3.37
C ILE A 64 19.16 1.24 2.47
N VAL A 65 20.37 1.30 3.04
CA VAL A 65 21.63 1.34 2.27
C VAL A 65 21.79 0.05 1.46
N LEU A 66 21.57 -1.12 2.07
CA LEU A 66 21.65 -2.41 1.40
C LEU A 66 20.70 -2.48 0.20
N PHE A 67 19.41 -2.18 0.39
CA PHE A 67 18.42 -2.25 -0.69
C PHE A 67 18.61 -1.14 -1.72
N PHE A 68 19.17 0.00 -1.34
CA PHE A 68 19.55 1.03 -2.31
C PHE A 68 20.65 0.51 -3.25
N ILE A 69 21.71 -0.08 -2.71
CA ILE A 69 22.78 -0.68 -3.52
C ILE A 69 22.22 -1.79 -4.42
N LEU A 70 21.41 -2.69 -3.86
CA LEU A 70 20.81 -3.78 -4.62
C LEU A 70 19.85 -3.27 -5.72
N SER A 71 19.16 -2.15 -5.49
CA SER A 71 18.23 -1.57 -6.47
C SER A 71 18.93 -1.03 -7.73
N LEU A 72 20.22 -0.74 -7.65
CA LEU A 72 21.03 -0.36 -8.82
C LEU A 72 21.25 -1.54 -9.79
N PHE A 73 21.11 -2.78 -9.28
CA PHE A 73 21.33 -4.01 -10.05
C PHE A 73 20.03 -4.79 -10.32
N ARG A 74 19.01 -4.62 -9.49
CA ARG A 74 17.75 -5.39 -9.55
C ARG A 74 16.55 -4.50 -9.27
N VAL A 75 15.61 -4.46 -10.20
CA VAL A 75 14.37 -3.65 -10.07
C VAL A 75 13.52 -4.10 -8.88
N GLU A 76 13.49 -5.41 -8.58
CA GLU A 76 12.72 -5.94 -7.43
C GLU A 76 13.24 -5.38 -6.09
N ALA A 77 14.52 -5.09 -5.98
CA ALA A 77 15.10 -4.52 -4.77
C ALA A 77 14.59 -3.09 -4.50
N SER A 78 14.14 -2.36 -5.52
CA SER A 78 13.52 -1.04 -5.34
C SER A 78 12.21 -1.11 -4.53
N LYS A 79 11.47 -2.21 -4.61
CA LYS A 79 10.27 -2.44 -3.81
C LYS A 79 10.62 -2.62 -2.34
N MET A 80 11.68 -3.39 -2.06
CA MET A 80 12.17 -3.58 -0.69
C MET A 80 12.78 -2.30 -0.10
N LEU A 81 13.49 -1.53 -0.94
CA LEU A 81 13.94 -0.19 -0.57
C LEU A 81 12.76 0.70 -0.14
N PHE A 82 11.70 0.75 -0.94
CA PHE A 82 10.52 1.54 -0.63
C PHE A 82 9.86 1.11 0.69
N VAL A 83 9.70 -0.21 0.92
CA VAL A 83 9.17 -0.74 2.18
C VAL A 83 10.04 -0.31 3.37
N SER A 84 11.38 -0.42 3.25
CA SER A 84 12.31 -0.02 4.32
C SER A 84 12.23 1.48 4.63
N LEU A 85 12.07 2.32 3.60
CA LEU A 85 11.84 3.76 3.76
C LEU A 85 10.53 4.05 4.48
N LEU A 86 9.43 3.40 4.09
CA LEU A 86 8.13 3.56 4.73
C LEU A 86 8.15 3.13 6.20
N VAL A 87 8.81 2.02 6.53
CA VAL A 87 8.96 1.55 7.91
C VAL A 87 9.70 2.60 8.75
N SER A 88 10.80 3.15 8.26
CA SER A 88 11.56 4.19 8.97
C SER A 88 10.77 5.48 9.16
N ILE A 89 9.98 5.89 8.16
CA ILE A 89 9.10 7.06 8.26
C ILE A 89 7.98 6.82 9.28
N SER A 90 7.30 5.66 9.21
CA SER A 90 6.14 5.35 10.04
C SER A 90 6.46 5.26 11.53
N ARG A 91 7.67 4.83 11.90
CA ARG A 91 8.12 4.78 13.30
C ARG A 91 8.12 6.14 14.02
N ASN A 92 8.19 7.22 13.25
CA ASN A 92 8.19 8.60 13.78
C ASN A 92 6.80 9.24 13.73
N LEU A 93 5.77 8.51 13.35
CA LEU A 93 4.41 8.99 13.16
C LEU A 93 3.42 8.26 14.08
N TYR A 94 2.30 8.89 14.35
CA TYR A 94 1.20 8.28 15.08
C TYR A 94 0.47 7.27 14.16
N ILE A 95 0.61 5.98 14.45
CA ILE A 95 0.09 4.88 13.62
C ILE A 95 -1.41 5.02 13.37
N ASP A 96 -2.20 5.29 14.42
CA ASP A 96 -3.66 5.43 14.30
C ASP A 96 -4.06 6.55 13.33
N LYS A 97 -3.35 7.69 13.39
CA LYS A 97 -3.60 8.83 12.53
C LYS A 97 -3.24 8.52 11.08
N MET A 98 -2.10 7.85 10.87
CA MET A 98 -1.64 7.45 9.54
C MET A 98 -2.53 6.38 8.92
N ALA A 99 -2.95 5.38 9.70
CA ALA A 99 -3.90 4.37 9.27
C ALA A 99 -5.25 4.99 8.85
N LYS A 100 -5.75 5.99 9.61
CA LYS A 100 -6.97 6.70 9.25
C LYS A 100 -6.84 7.45 7.92
N TYR A 101 -5.74 8.19 7.71
CA TYR A 101 -5.52 8.90 6.45
C TYR A 101 -5.36 7.93 5.28
N SER A 102 -4.58 6.87 5.47
CA SER A 102 -4.40 5.84 4.44
C SER A 102 -5.71 5.16 4.09
N PHE A 103 -6.53 4.81 5.08
CA PHE A 103 -7.86 4.25 4.87
C PHE A 103 -8.76 5.18 4.06
N CYS A 104 -8.87 6.46 4.48
CA CYS A 104 -9.71 7.43 3.78
C CYS A 104 -9.26 7.65 2.33
N LEU A 105 -7.95 7.75 2.09
CA LEU A 105 -7.40 7.88 0.73
C LEU A 105 -7.67 6.63 -0.10
N THR A 106 -7.44 5.44 0.45
CA THR A 106 -7.68 4.19 -0.28
C THR A 106 -9.15 4.05 -0.67
N VAL A 107 -10.08 4.36 0.24
CA VAL A 107 -11.53 4.37 -0.08
C VAL A 107 -11.86 5.41 -1.14
N LEU A 108 -11.31 6.63 -1.05
CA LEU A 108 -11.52 7.69 -2.04
C LEU A 108 -11.08 7.23 -3.43
N PHE A 109 -9.88 6.67 -3.55
CA PHE A 109 -9.36 6.19 -4.83
C PHE A 109 -10.13 4.99 -5.37
N LEU A 110 -10.65 4.12 -4.50
CA LEU A 110 -11.55 3.04 -4.91
C LEU A 110 -12.83 3.57 -5.52
N ILE A 111 -13.43 4.61 -4.91
CA ILE A 111 -14.62 5.28 -5.44
C ILE A 111 -14.32 5.94 -6.80
N ILE A 112 -13.17 6.62 -6.91
CA ILE A 112 -12.71 7.25 -8.15
C ILE A 112 -12.53 6.19 -9.25
N ASN A 113 -11.83 5.10 -8.95
CA ASN A 113 -11.60 4.01 -9.90
C ASN A 113 -12.93 3.43 -10.41
N TYR A 114 -13.85 3.13 -9.49
CA TYR A 114 -15.16 2.61 -9.84
C TYR A 114 -15.99 3.63 -10.68
N GLY A 115 -15.88 4.91 -10.35
CA GLY A 115 -16.51 5.99 -11.14
C GLY A 115 -15.94 6.07 -12.57
N LEU A 116 -14.61 5.98 -12.72
CA LEU A 116 -13.95 5.97 -14.03
C LEU A 116 -14.30 4.73 -14.86
N LEU A 117 -14.52 3.60 -14.20
CA LEU A 117 -14.97 2.37 -14.82
C LEU A 117 -16.41 2.50 -15.37
N ILE A 118 -17.32 3.05 -14.57
CA ILE A 118 -18.71 3.33 -15.01
C ILE A 118 -18.74 4.32 -16.18
N LEU A 119 -17.85 5.31 -16.16
CA LEU A 119 -17.75 6.29 -17.25
C LEU A 119 -17.08 5.74 -18.52
N GLY A 120 -16.61 4.50 -18.51
CA GLY A 120 -15.91 3.88 -19.63
C GLY A 120 -14.53 4.45 -19.92
N VAL A 121 -13.94 5.20 -18.97
CA VAL A 121 -12.56 5.72 -19.07
C VAL A 121 -11.55 4.62 -18.77
N LEU A 122 -11.85 3.76 -17.78
CA LEU A 122 -11.12 2.54 -17.51
C LEU A 122 -11.88 1.36 -18.11
N HIS A 123 -11.13 0.36 -18.57
CA HIS A 123 -11.69 -0.87 -19.10
C HIS A 123 -11.34 -2.02 -18.19
N GLU A 124 -12.30 -2.92 -17.96
CA GLU A 124 -12.06 -4.17 -17.26
C GLU A 124 -11.32 -5.13 -18.18
N GLU A 125 -10.25 -5.71 -17.70
CA GLU A 125 -9.59 -6.84 -18.32
C GLU A 125 -9.92 -8.12 -17.56
N TYR A 126 -10.25 -9.16 -18.31
CA TYR A 126 -10.59 -10.47 -17.76
C TYR A 126 -9.41 -11.41 -17.98
N SER A 127 -8.89 -11.97 -16.89
CA SER A 127 -7.83 -12.97 -16.95
C SER A 127 -8.37 -14.37 -16.69
N ASP A 128 -8.02 -15.31 -17.55
CA ASP A 128 -8.30 -16.73 -17.35
C ASP A 128 -7.36 -17.29 -16.29
N PHE A 129 -7.89 -17.65 -15.14
CA PHE A 129 -7.13 -18.37 -14.13
C PHE A 129 -7.18 -19.87 -14.39
N PHE A 130 -6.15 -20.42 -15.00
CA PHE A 130 -6.00 -21.83 -15.36
C PHE A 130 -6.11 -22.83 -14.19
N TYR A 131 -6.10 -22.35 -12.95
CA TYR A 131 -6.00 -23.21 -11.77
C TYR A 131 -7.33 -23.63 -11.14
N LYS A 132 -8.45 -23.07 -11.56
CA LYS A 132 -9.79 -23.52 -11.14
C LYS A 132 -10.75 -23.50 -12.31
N SER A 133 -11.05 -24.63 -12.90
CA SER A 133 -12.25 -24.93 -13.71
C SER A 133 -12.87 -23.75 -14.49
N GLY A 134 -12.07 -23.00 -15.27
CA GLY A 134 -12.62 -22.02 -16.22
C GLY A 134 -13.21 -20.74 -15.62
N GLY A 135 -12.81 -20.34 -14.42
CA GLY A 135 -13.25 -19.07 -13.82
C GLY A 135 -12.50 -17.87 -14.43
N VAL A 136 -13.28 -16.94 -14.99
CA VAL A 136 -12.77 -15.65 -15.47
C VAL A 136 -12.87 -14.64 -14.33
N VAL A 137 -11.78 -13.94 -14.02
CA VAL A 137 -11.73 -12.94 -12.95
C VAL A 137 -11.44 -11.56 -13.53
N SER A 138 -12.28 -10.58 -13.18
CA SER A 138 -12.08 -9.18 -13.57
C SER A 138 -10.99 -8.54 -12.74
N ASP A 139 -10.19 -7.67 -13.37
CA ASP A 139 -9.20 -6.83 -12.70
C ASP A 139 -9.79 -5.53 -12.13
N MET A 140 -11.06 -5.28 -12.35
CA MET A 140 -11.77 -4.06 -11.93
C MET A 140 -11.05 -2.76 -12.36
N GLY A 141 -10.39 -2.77 -13.52
CA GLY A 141 -9.66 -1.63 -14.07
C GLY A 141 -8.28 -1.37 -13.46
N TYR A 142 -7.76 -2.29 -12.63
CA TYR A 142 -6.41 -2.18 -12.04
C TYR A 142 -5.31 -2.83 -12.88
N GLY A 143 -5.64 -3.37 -14.06
CA GLY A 143 -4.73 -4.07 -14.95
C GLY A 143 -4.29 -5.46 -14.44
N ASN A 144 -4.66 -5.84 -13.23
CA ASN A 144 -4.40 -7.17 -12.67
C ASN A 144 -5.30 -7.46 -11.48
N PRO A 145 -6.04 -8.59 -11.46
CA PRO A 145 -6.92 -8.97 -10.34
C PRO A 145 -6.19 -9.08 -8.99
N ASN A 146 -4.91 -9.48 -9.00
CA ASN A 146 -4.10 -9.53 -7.77
C ASN A 146 -3.82 -8.14 -7.18
N LEU A 147 -3.70 -7.10 -8.00
CA LEU A 147 -3.53 -5.73 -7.51
C LEU A 147 -4.81 -5.24 -6.85
N PHE A 148 -5.96 -5.49 -7.46
CA PHE A 148 -7.24 -5.12 -6.86
C PHE A 148 -7.49 -5.85 -5.54
N SER A 149 -7.26 -7.16 -5.50
CA SER A 149 -7.40 -7.95 -4.27
C SER A 149 -6.46 -7.47 -3.15
N LEU A 150 -5.22 -7.10 -3.50
CA LEU A 150 -4.26 -6.53 -2.56
C LEU A 150 -4.72 -5.17 -2.04
N TYR A 151 -5.33 -4.36 -2.89
CA TYR A 151 -5.91 -3.07 -2.53
C TYR A 151 -7.05 -3.22 -1.50
N LEU A 152 -7.95 -4.17 -1.73
CA LEU A 152 -8.99 -4.53 -0.75
C LEU A 152 -8.39 -5.06 0.56
N PHE A 153 -7.32 -5.85 0.48
CA PHE A 153 -6.65 -6.37 1.66
C PHE A 153 -6.00 -5.24 2.50
N PHE A 154 -5.45 -4.20 1.88
CA PHE A 154 -4.97 -3.03 2.61
C PHE A 154 -6.08 -2.32 3.38
N LEU A 155 -7.31 -2.25 2.84
CA LEU A 155 -8.45 -1.72 3.59
C LEU A 155 -8.72 -2.55 4.85
N VAL A 156 -8.62 -3.87 4.76
CA VAL A 156 -8.77 -4.76 5.93
C VAL A 156 -7.70 -4.48 6.97
N ILE A 157 -6.42 -4.35 6.56
CA ILE A 157 -5.32 -4.02 7.48
C ILE A 157 -5.59 -2.69 8.19
N PHE A 158 -5.98 -1.65 7.46
CA PHE A 158 -6.26 -0.35 8.07
C PHE A 158 -7.44 -0.42 9.05
N LEU A 159 -8.48 -1.19 8.74
CA LEU A 159 -9.60 -1.41 9.64
C LEU A 159 -9.17 -2.13 10.93
N VAL A 160 -8.32 -3.14 10.82
CA VAL A 160 -7.78 -3.87 11.99
C VAL A 160 -6.94 -2.94 12.87
N VAL A 161 -6.10 -2.08 12.25
CA VAL A 161 -5.30 -1.10 13.00
C VAL A 161 -6.18 -0.06 13.70
N LEU A 162 -7.25 0.41 13.04
CA LEU A 162 -8.13 1.46 13.57
C LEU A 162 -9.10 0.96 14.63
N LYS A 163 -9.59 -0.27 14.49
CA LYS A 163 -10.55 -0.89 15.40
C LYS A 163 -9.89 -2.07 16.11
N LYS A 164 -9.30 -1.84 17.26
CA LYS A 164 -8.62 -2.86 18.08
C LYS A 164 -9.53 -4.02 18.52
N GLU A 165 -10.86 -3.87 18.43
CA GLU A 165 -11.86 -4.87 18.82
C GLU A 165 -12.52 -5.57 17.62
N ILE A 166 -11.93 -5.53 16.42
CA ILE A 166 -12.47 -6.28 15.30
C ILE A 166 -12.40 -7.77 15.60
N ASN A 167 -13.55 -8.42 15.46
CA ASN A 167 -13.64 -9.87 15.58
C ASN A 167 -12.75 -10.55 14.53
N THR A 168 -11.78 -11.33 15.01
CA THR A 168 -10.82 -12.07 14.18
C THR A 168 -11.53 -12.98 13.16
N PHE A 169 -12.68 -13.55 13.51
CA PHE A 169 -13.52 -14.32 12.59
C PHE A 169 -14.01 -13.47 11.40
N LEU A 170 -14.41 -12.22 11.65
CA LEU A 170 -14.84 -11.31 10.59
C LEU A 170 -13.68 -11.00 9.63
N VAL A 171 -12.48 -10.76 10.17
CA VAL A 171 -11.27 -10.54 9.36
C VAL A 171 -10.95 -11.78 8.52
N ALA A 172 -10.97 -12.97 9.12
CA ALA A 172 -10.74 -14.24 8.42
C ALA A 172 -11.76 -14.45 7.28
N PHE A 173 -13.04 -14.18 7.57
CA PHE A 173 -14.10 -14.30 6.57
C PHE A 173 -13.90 -13.33 5.40
N ILE A 174 -13.58 -12.05 5.67
CA ILE A 174 -13.33 -11.05 4.61
C ILE A 174 -12.11 -11.45 3.76
N VAL A 175 -11.00 -11.88 4.38
CA VAL A 175 -9.81 -12.36 3.68
C VAL A 175 -10.14 -13.56 2.79
N PHE A 176 -10.93 -14.49 3.31
CA PHE A 176 -11.39 -15.66 2.55
C PHE A 176 -12.26 -15.26 1.35
N VAL A 177 -13.21 -14.33 1.54
CA VAL A 177 -14.05 -13.81 0.45
C VAL A 177 -13.22 -13.13 -0.64
N ILE A 178 -12.24 -12.29 -0.26
CA ILE A 178 -11.33 -11.66 -1.22
C ILE A 178 -10.51 -12.73 -1.97
N TYR A 179 -10.01 -13.75 -1.26
CA TYR A 179 -9.28 -14.84 -1.88
C TYR A 179 -10.14 -15.62 -2.88
N GLU A 180 -11.35 -16.03 -2.51
CA GLU A 180 -12.26 -16.80 -3.38
C GLU A 180 -12.74 -15.96 -4.59
N SER A 181 -12.91 -14.65 -4.42
CA SER A 181 -13.34 -13.75 -5.49
C SER A 181 -12.24 -13.50 -6.53
N PHE A 182 -10.99 -13.40 -6.11
CA PHE A 182 -9.87 -13.00 -6.99
C PHE A 182 -8.76 -14.04 -7.09
N TYR A 183 -8.87 -15.17 -6.40
CA TYR A 183 -7.87 -16.26 -6.32
C TYR A 183 -6.45 -15.77 -6.00
N SER A 184 -6.32 -14.71 -5.23
CA SER A 184 -5.04 -14.08 -4.91
C SER A 184 -4.31 -14.84 -3.80
N ARG A 185 -3.31 -15.64 -4.16
CA ARG A 185 -2.46 -16.35 -3.19
C ARG A 185 -1.73 -15.39 -2.25
N THR A 186 -1.38 -14.20 -2.75
CA THR A 186 -0.73 -13.17 -1.94
C THR A 186 -1.64 -12.72 -0.81
N VAL A 187 -2.92 -12.48 -1.07
CA VAL A 187 -3.91 -12.10 -0.06
C VAL A 187 -4.14 -13.21 0.94
N LEU A 188 -4.25 -14.47 0.49
CA LEU A 188 -4.41 -15.60 1.39
C LEU A 188 -3.23 -15.73 2.36
N PHE A 189 -2.00 -15.72 1.82
CA PHE A 189 -0.79 -15.85 2.64
C PHE A 189 -0.62 -14.68 3.63
N SER A 190 -0.79 -13.45 3.14
CA SER A 190 -0.70 -12.26 3.98
C SER A 190 -1.83 -12.20 5.02
N GLY A 191 -3.01 -12.68 4.66
CA GLY A 191 -4.15 -12.79 5.58
C GLY A 191 -3.89 -13.79 6.70
N CYS A 192 -3.29 -14.95 6.40
CA CYS A 192 -2.87 -15.90 7.43
C CYS A 192 -1.87 -15.27 8.41
N ILE A 193 -0.89 -14.52 7.91
CA ILE A 193 0.06 -13.81 8.77
C ILE A 193 -0.67 -12.78 9.64
N LEU A 194 -1.57 -11.97 9.07
CA LEU A 194 -2.34 -10.98 9.80
C LEU A 194 -3.16 -11.64 10.92
N LEU A 195 -3.80 -12.77 10.65
CA LEU A 195 -4.57 -13.52 11.65
C LEU A 195 -3.67 -14.02 12.78
N VAL A 196 -2.52 -14.62 12.47
CA VAL A 196 -1.56 -15.05 13.51
C VAL A 196 -1.12 -13.88 14.38
N LEU A 197 -0.79 -12.72 13.78
CA LEU A 197 -0.39 -11.52 14.51
C LEU A 197 -1.54 -10.92 15.35
N SER A 198 -2.80 -11.13 14.98
CA SER A 198 -3.95 -10.65 15.75
C SER A 198 -4.24 -11.49 17.00
N PHE A 199 -3.62 -12.68 17.13
CA PHE A 199 -3.71 -13.53 18.33
C PHE A 199 -2.56 -13.29 19.33
N LEU A 200 -1.50 -12.56 18.93
CA LEU A 200 -0.38 -12.19 19.79
C LEU A 200 -0.60 -10.84 20.48
#